data_1cae1fdf10e869ad3769733570be668d
#
_entry.id   1cae1fdf10e869ad3769733570be668d
#
_cell.length_a   1.000
_cell.length_b   1.000
_cell.length_c   1.000
_cell.angle_alpha   90.00
_cell.angle_beta   90.00
_cell.angle_gamma   90.00
#
_symmetry.space_group_name_H-M   'P 1'
#
loop_
_entity.id
_entity.type
_entity.pdbx_description
1 polymer ?
#
loop_
_entity_poly.entity_id
_entity_poly.type
_entity_poly.pdbx_seq_one_letter_code
_entity_poly.pdbx_strand_id
1 'polypeptide(L)'
;MNRPIDPSLLHSSEAFAHYLKNTAFRVDERAEAGAHTQGQRVGISRPHESAHLHVAGEAAYIDDLPELDGTLHCALGLSPVANGRLNALRLDAIRAMPGVVAVLTGEDIPGVNDCGSIIHDDPILCSGEIRYLGQPLFAVIAESREAARLAAAQAKAAADITAEPPVLTPQQAHELGQYVLPPMHLARSTNEGGARRAMDEAPHRLKSSFYVGGQEQFYLEGQISYAIPKEDGAVHLYCSTQHPSEMQHLVAHALGVASHAVHVECRRMGGGFGGKESQSALFACVASVAATRLRRPVKLRLDRDDDFMITGRRHCFWYEYEVGYDDEGRILGAEISMVSRAGHSADLSGPVMTRALCHFDNTYWLPDVSMHGYSGKTNTQSNTAFRGFGGPQGAIAIENIMETVARELGRDALDVRRVNFYGKTERNVTPYSQVVADNVIHELVAE
;
A
#
# COMPACT_ATOMS: atom_id res chain seq x y z
N MET A 1 -14.85 -32.57 15.58
CA MET A 1 -16.22 -32.34 15.06
C MET A 1 -16.74 -31.06 15.68
N ASN A 2 -16.69 -29.96 14.97
CA ASN A 2 -17.24 -28.69 15.43
C ASN A 2 -18.78 -28.75 15.34
N ARG A 3 -19.45 -28.78 16.48
CA ARG A 3 -20.90 -28.52 16.49
C ARG A 3 -21.10 -27.02 16.18
N PRO A 4 -22.07 -26.68 15.30
CA PRO A 4 -22.41 -25.28 15.08
C PRO A 4 -22.91 -24.68 16.42
N ILE A 5 -22.41 -23.44 16.69
CA ILE A 5 -22.81 -22.69 17.89
C ILE A 5 -24.25 -22.25 17.69
N ASP A 6 -25.10 -22.50 18.70
CA ASP A 6 -26.48 -22.05 18.71
C ASP A 6 -26.50 -20.50 18.67
N PRO A 7 -27.09 -19.88 17.65
CA PRO A 7 -27.13 -18.43 17.52
C PRO A 7 -27.78 -17.69 18.68
N SER A 8 -28.68 -18.36 19.44
CA SER A 8 -29.36 -17.78 20.61
C SER A 8 -28.42 -17.56 21.81
N LEU A 9 -27.25 -18.23 21.79
CA LEU A 9 -26.23 -18.11 22.83
C LEU A 9 -25.29 -16.92 22.60
N LEU A 10 -25.29 -16.29 21.42
CA LEU A 10 -24.35 -15.19 21.06
C LEU A 10 -24.73 -13.82 21.66
N HIS A 11 -25.88 -13.71 22.31
CA HIS A 11 -26.40 -12.44 22.85
C HIS A 11 -26.39 -12.34 24.38
N SER A 12 -25.79 -13.29 25.10
CA SER A 12 -25.67 -13.23 26.55
C SER A 12 -24.20 -13.21 27.00
N SER A 13 -23.93 -12.54 28.12
CA SER A 13 -22.61 -12.53 28.75
C SER A 13 -22.13 -13.94 29.16
N GLU A 14 -23.04 -14.84 29.47
CA GLU A 14 -22.75 -16.25 29.80
C GLU A 14 -22.35 -17.03 28.54
N ALA A 15 -22.99 -16.77 27.41
CA ALA A 15 -22.65 -17.41 26.13
C ALA A 15 -21.28 -16.98 25.64
N PHE A 16 -20.93 -15.70 25.82
CA PHE A 16 -19.62 -15.19 25.47
C PHE A 16 -18.53 -15.80 26.37
N ALA A 17 -18.80 -15.95 27.68
CA ALA A 17 -17.89 -16.62 28.58
C ALA A 17 -17.74 -18.11 28.24
N HIS A 18 -18.83 -18.78 27.80
CA HIS A 18 -18.79 -20.17 27.33
C HIS A 18 -18.03 -20.30 25.98
N TYR A 19 -18.18 -19.35 25.07
CA TYR A 19 -17.42 -19.27 23.83
C TYR A 19 -15.93 -19.13 24.10
N LEU A 20 -15.51 -18.20 24.96
CA LEU A 20 -14.11 -17.99 25.36
C LEU A 20 -13.50 -19.24 26.06
N LYS A 21 -14.31 -20.02 26.79
CA LYS A 21 -13.87 -21.26 27.42
C LYS A 21 -13.67 -22.42 26.45
N ASN A 22 -14.39 -22.45 25.34
CA ASN A 22 -14.49 -23.61 24.45
C ASN A 22 -13.88 -23.37 23.04
N THR A 23 -13.52 -22.17 22.68
CA THR A 23 -12.77 -21.90 21.46
C THR A 23 -11.27 -22.13 21.70
N ALA A 24 -10.58 -22.63 20.68
CA ALA A 24 -9.17 -23.04 20.70
C ALA A 24 -8.13 -21.93 21.01
N PHE A 25 -8.56 -20.78 21.49
CA PHE A 25 -7.75 -19.84 22.24
C PHE A 25 -7.56 -20.28 23.71
N ARG A 26 -7.43 -21.59 23.94
CA ARG A 26 -6.76 -22.02 25.15
C ARG A 26 -5.30 -21.56 25.02
N VAL A 27 -4.98 -20.49 25.72
CA VAL A 27 -3.63 -20.33 26.24
C VAL A 27 -3.28 -21.69 26.78
N ASP A 28 -2.28 -22.35 26.20
CA ASP A 28 -1.88 -23.68 26.66
C ASP A 28 -1.48 -23.51 28.12
N GLU A 29 -2.35 -23.94 29.05
CA GLU A 29 -2.05 -23.89 30.49
C GLU A 29 -0.78 -24.64 30.82
N ARG A 30 -0.30 -25.53 29.90
CA ARG A 30 1.01 -26.17 29.97
C ARG A 30 2.15 -25.21 29.63
N ALA A 31 1.90 -24.15 28.83
CA ALA A 31 2.89 -23.11 28.59
C ALA A 31 3.02 -22.19 29.82
N GLU A 32 1.99 -22.05 30.62
CA GLU A 32 2.06 -21.34 31.91
C GLU A 32 2.68 -22.17 33.03
N ALA A 33 2.56 -23.52 32.98
CA ALA A 33 3.11 -24.44 33.98
C ALA A 33 4.57 -24.86 33.71
N GLY A 34 5.11 -24.61 32.50
CA GLY A 34 6.52 -24.83 32.16
C GLY A 34 7.39 -23.77 32.78
N ALA A 35 8.22 -24.16 33.75
CA ALA A 35 9.18 -23.34 34.49
C ALA A 35 9.62 -22.08 33.75
N HIS A 36 9.00 -20.93 34.04
CA HIS A 36 9.49 -19.63 33.64
C HIS A 36 10.86 -19.43 34.27
N THR A 37 11.94 -19.65 33.54
CA THR A 37 13.25 -19.17 33.95
C THR A 37 13.14 -17.67 34.11
N GLN A 38 13.44 -17.19 35.30
CA GLN A 38 13.39 -15.78 35.65
C GLN A 38 14.20 -14.99 34.62
N GLY A 39 13.52 -14.12 33.82
CA GLY A 39 14.17 -13.34 32.74
C GLY A 39 13.87 -13.76 31.31
N GLN A 40 13.22 -14.90 31.04
CA GLN A 40 12.84 -15.28 29.67
C GLN A 40 11.80 -14.28 29.11
N ARG A 41 12.07 -13.78 27.91
CA ARG A 41 11.22 -12.78 27.22
C ARG A 41 10.69 -13.29 25.89
N VAL A 42 11.48 -14.11 25.20
CA VAL A 42 11.16 -14.66 23.86
C VAL A 42 10.47 -16.01 24.01
N GLY A 43 9.48 -16.29 23.15
CA GLY A 43 8.74 -17.55 23.14
C GLY A 43 7.69 -17.70 24.26
N ILE A 44 7.38 -16.61 24.98
CA ILE A 44 6.34 -16.60 26.00
C ILE A 44 5.06 -15.98 25.42
N SER A 45 3.93 -16.65 25.60
CA SER A 45 2.61 -16.11 25.28
C SER A 45 2.24 -15.03 26.31
N ARG A 46 2.07 -13.79 25.87
CA ARG A 46 1.62 -12.66 26.69
C ARG A 46 0.47 -11.95 26.02
N PRO A 47 -0.55 -11.50 26.79
CA PRO A 47 -1.59 -10.63 26.24
C PRO A 47 -0.95 -9.34 25.69
N HIS A 48 -1.51 -8.82 24.60
CA HIS A 48 -1.19 -7.48 24.12
C HIS A 48 -1.54 -6.45 25.20
N GLU A 49 -0.71 -5.41 25.37
CA GLU A 49 -0.83 -4.42 26.45
C GLU A 49 -2.21 -3.74 26.55
N SER A 50 -2.91 -3.57 25.43
CA SER A 50 -4.25 -2.98 25.36
C SER A 50 -5.35 -4.02 25.08
N ALA A 51 -5.06 -5.31 25.17
CA ALA A 51 -6.05 -6.36 24.85
C ALA A 51 -7.37 -6.19 25.61
N HIS A 52 -7.29 -5.84 26.92
CA HIS A 52 -8.45 -5.59 27.77
C HIS A 52 -9.31 -4.41 27.29
N LEU A 53 -8.71 -3.37 26.73
CA LEU A 53 -9.44 -2.22 26.17
C LEU A 53 -10.16 -2.61 24.87
N HIS A 54 -9.52 -3.43 24.01
CA HIS A 54 -10.13 -3.89 22.77
C HIS A 54 -11.37 -4.75 23.02
N VAL A 55 -11.29 -5.71 23.93
CA VAL A 55 -12.42 -6.59 24.22
C VAL A 55 -13.53 -5.90 25.01
N ALA A 56 -13.22 -4.82 25.72
CA ALA A 56 -14.20 -3.99 26.43
C ALA A 56 -14.85 -2.89 25.56
N GLY A 57 -14.33 -2.67 24.33
CA GLY A 57 -14.76 -1.56 23.48
C GLY A 57 -14.29 -0.17 23.96
N GLU A 58 -13.27 -0.13 24.82
CA GLU A 58 -12.72 1.09 25.41
C GLU A 58 -11.43 1.58 24.72
N ALA A 59 -10.95 0.82 23.74
CA ALA A 59 -9.76 1.17 22.98
C ALA A 59 -10.04 2.35 22.04
N ALA A 60 -9.63 3.57 22.42
CA ALA A 60 -9.81 4.76 21.59
C ALA A 60 -8.87 4.77 20.38
N TYR A 61 -9.41 4.99 19.20
CA TYR A 61 -8.69 5.25 17.95
C TYR A 61 -8.54 6.76 17.73
N ILE A 62 -7.87 7.17 16.66
CA ILE A 62 -7.60 8.60 16.42
C ILE A 62 -8.91 9.40 16.27
N ASP A 63 -9.93 8.81 15.62
CA ASP A 63 -11.23 9.49 15.47
C ASP A 63 -12.02 9.61 16.76
N ASP A 64 -11.76 8.73 17.72
CA ASP A 64 -12.42 8.72 19.03
C ASP A 64 -11.80 9.71 20.03
N LEU A 65 -10.65 10.31 19.70
CA LEU A 65 -9.99 11.27 20.59
C LEU A 65 -10.88 12.51 20.76
N PRO A 66 -11.12 12.93 22.03
CA PRO A 66 -11.84 14.16 22.30
C PRO A 66 -11.19 15.36 21.63
N GLU A 67 -11.98 16.13 20.90
CA GLU A 67 -11.49 17.35 20.28
C GLU A 67 -11.35 18.47 21.32
N LEU A 68 -10.23 19.20 21.24
CA LEU A 68 -10.02 20.38 22.07
C LEU A 68 -10.97 21.51 21.64
N ASP A 69 -11.32 22.38 22.59
CA ASP A 69 -12.11 23.57 22.32
C ASP A 69 -11.47 24.40 21.20
N GLY A 70 -12.28 24.80 20.24
CA GLY A 70 -11.81 25.57 19.10
C GLY A 70 -11.10 24.76 18.03
N THR A 71 -11.18 23.43 18.05
CA THR A 71 -10.70 22.58 16.93
C THR A 71 -11.36 22.97 15.61
N LEU A 72 -10.56 23.11 14.59
CA LEU A 72 -11.00 23.33 13.20
C LEU A 72 -10.98 22.02 12.41
N HIS A 73 -11.80 21.98 11.36
CA HIS A 73 -11.89 20.82 10.48
C HIS A 73 -11.35 21.16 9.10
N CYS A 74 -10.63 20.22 8.51
CA CYS A 74 -10.04 20.38 7.19
C CYS A 74 -10.67 19.41 6.18
N ALA A 75 -10.93 19.90 4.96
CA ALA A 75 -11.32 19.13 3.80
C ALA A 75 -10.55 19.59 2.56
N LEU A 76 -10.36 18.70 1.59
CA LEU A 76 -9.55 18.94 0.40
C LEU A 76 -10.41 19.25 -0.82
N GLY A 77 -10.10 20.32 -1.54
CA GLY A 77 -10.67 20.63 -2.85
C GLY A 77 -9.92 19.83 -3.92
N LEU A 78 -10.63 18.94 -4.63
CA LEU A 78 -10.06 17.93 -5.49
C LEU A 78 -10.14 18.29 -6.97
N SER A 79 -9.13 17.87 -7.76
CA SER A 79 -9.12 18.02 -9.21
C SER A 79 -10.24 17.23 -9.88
N PRO A 80 -11.02 17.86 -10.77
CA PRO A 80 -12.05 17.18 -11.54
C PRO A 80 -11.51 16.50 -12.81
N VAL A 81 -10.22 16.59 -13.10
CA VAL A 81 -9.57 15.99 -14.29
C VAL A 81 -8.36 15.16 -13.88
N ALA A 82 -8.02 14.17 -14.71
CA ALA A 82 -6.92 13.25 -14.43
C ALA A 82 -5.56 13.76 -14.91
N ASN A 83 -5.52 14.62 -15.92
CA ASN A 83 -4.30 15.18 -16.47
C ASN A 83 -4.57 16.60 -16.97
N GLY A 84 -3.61 17.51 -16.78
CA GLY A 84 -3.70 18.85 -17.29
C GLY A 84 -2.87 19.87 -16.52
N ARG A 85 -3.19 21.13 -16.78
CA ARG A 85 -2.54 22.28 -16.15
C ARG A 85 -3.56 23.09 -15.35
N LEU A 86 -3.28 23.37 -14.10
CA LEU A 86 -3.99 24.32 -13.27
C LEU A 86 -3.49 25.73 -13.61
N ASN A 87 -4.35 26.55 -14.25
CA ASN A 87 -4.01 27.91 -14.66
C ASN A 87 -4.23 28.92 -13.52
N ALA A 88 -5.34 28.74 -12.78
CA ALA A 88 -5.69 29.61 -11.65
C ALA A 88 -6.66 28.92 -10.68
N LEU A 89 -6.63 29.40 -9.42
CA LEU A 89 -7.63 29.09 -8.39
C LEU A 89 -8.36 30.36 -8.00
N ARG A 90 -9.69 30.38 -8.18
CA ARG A 90 -10.56 31.50 -7.82
C ARG A 90 -11.21 31.18 -6.46
N LEU A 91 -10.50 31.48 -5.39
CA LEU A 91 -10.85 31.02 -4.02
C LEU A 91 -11.69 32.02 -3.22
N ASP A 92 -11.94 33.24 -3.71
CA ASP A 92 -12.61 34.29 -2.93
C ASP A 92 -14.04 33.90 -2.52
N ALA A 93 -14.79 33.27 -3.42
CA ALA A 93 -16.12 32.77 -3.11
C ALA A 93 -16.10 31.68 -2.04
N ILE A 94 -15.08 30.81 -2.04
CA ILE A 94 -14.90 29.74 -1.04
C ILE A 94 -14.52 30.34 0.30
N ARG A 95 -13.61 31.32 0.32
CA ARG A 95 -13.21 32.04 1.55
C ARG A 95 -14.35 32.76 2.21
N ALA A 96 -15.35 33.23 1.41
CA ALA A 96 -16.53 33.94 1.89
C ALA A 96 -17.66 33.01 2.36
N MET A 97 -17.53 31.70 2.24
CA MET A 97 -18.58 30.76 2.68
C MET A 97 -18.68 30.72 4.21
N PRO A 98 -19.91 30.55 4.75
CA PRO A 98 -20.13 30.51 6.19
C PRO A 98 -19.30 29.42 6.86
N GLY A 99 -18.65 29.78 7.97
CA GLY A 99 -17.81 28.86 8.78
C GLY A 99 -16.43 28.58 8.21
N VAL A 100 -16.08 29.07 7.01
CA VAL A 100 -14.72 28.95 6.46
C VAL A 100 -13.79 29.94 7.19
N VAL A 101 -12.69 29.42 7.72
CA VAL A 101 -11.68 30.21 8.46
C VAL A 101 -10.48 30.51 7.55
N ALA A 102 -10.04 29.52 6.75
CA ALA A 102 -8.92 29.69 5.83
C ALA A 102 -9.02 28.73 4.63
N VAL A 103 -8.36 29.08 3.55
CA VAL A 103 -8.13 28.19 2.39
C VAL A 103 -6.64 28.24 2.06
N LEU A 104 -5.97 27.09 2.14
CA LEU A 104 -4.54 26.93 1.88
C LEU A 104 -4.30 26.34 0.50
N THR A 105 -3.24 26.78 -0.16
CA THR A 105 -2.70 26.30 -1.43
C THR A 105 -1.28 25.79 -1.26
N GLY A 106 -0.66 25.28 -2.31
CA GLY A 106 0.74 24.86 -2.28
C GLY A 106 1.72 25.99 -1.89
N GLU A 107 1.35 27.25 -2.15
CA GLU A 107 2.14 28.44 -1.78
C GLU A 107 2.13 28.73 -0.28
N ASP A 108 1.16 28.18 0.45
CA ASP A 108 1.02 28.36 1.91
C ASP A 108 1.84 27.36 2.72
N ILE A 109 2.50 26.40 2.07
CA ILE A 109 3.38 25.42 2.73
C ILE A 109 4.74 26.07 3.01
N PRO A 110 5.12 26.23 4.29
CA PRO A 110 6.27 27.05 4.64
C PRO A 110 7.63 26.40 4.31
N GLY A 111 7.69 25.09 4.26
CA GLY A 111 8.88 24.32 3.88
C GLY A 111 8.79 23.85 2.43
N VAL A 112 8.80 22.54 2.20
CA VAL A 112 8.72 21.96 0.86
C VAL A 112 7.33 21.35 0.62
N ASN A 113 6.72 21.71 -0.49
CA ASN A 113 5.42 21.18 -0.92
C ASN A 113 5.56 19.78 -1.53
N ASP A 114 6.06 18.85 -0.74
CA ASP A 114 6.30 17.45 -1.14
C ASP A 114 6.16 16.51 0.06
N CYS A 115 5.51 15.38 -0.12
CA CYS A 115 5.34 14.33 0.88
C CYS A 115 5.80 12.94 0.40
N GLY A 116 6.57 12.88 -0.67
CA GLY A 116 7.18 11.65 -1.16
C GLY A 116 8.19 11.07 -0.16
N SER A 117 8.01 9.82 0.22
CA SER A 117 8.78 9.18 1.30
C SER A 117 10.17 8.69 0.87
N ILE A 118 10.31 8.22 -0.36
CA ILE A 118 11.58 7.69 -0.91
C ILE A 118 12.13 8.65 -1.95
N ILE A 119 11.27 9.07 -2.87
CA ILE A 119 11.57 10.07 -3.89
C ILE A 119 10.66 11.25 -3.64
N HIS A 120 11.23 12.45 -3.67
CA HIS A 120 10.48 13.70 -3.48
C HIS A 120 9.81 14.13 -4.78
N ASP A 121 8.75 13.42 -5.17
CA ASP A 121 7.99 13.61 -6.41
C ASP A 121 6.47 13.64 -6.20
N ASP A 122 6.01 13.75 -4.92
CA ASP A 122 4.61 13.72 -4.53
C ASP A 122 4.16 15.03 -3.86
N PRO A 123 3.63 15.99 -4.63
CA PRO A 123 3.19 17.28 -4.09
C PRO A 123 2.05 17.13 -3.10
N ILE A 124 2.15 17.81 -1.94
CA ILE A 124 1.09 17.89 -0.91
C ILE A 124 -0.16 18.56 -1.49
N LEU A 125 0.01 19.72 -2.10
CA LEU A 125 -1.05 20.44 -2.82
C LEU A 125 -0.56 20.81 -4.22
N CYS A 126 -1.44 20.73 -5.21
CA CYS A 126 -1.12 21.02 -6.60
C CYS A 126 -0.60 22.45 -6.77
N SER A 127 0.51 22.59 -7.49
CA SER A 127 1.15 23.89 -7.81
C SER A 127 1.30 24.15 -9.31
N GLY A 128 0.40 23.59 -10.14
CA GLY A 128 0.37 23.83 -11.58
C GLY A 128 0.08 22.60 -12.43
N GLU A 129 0.80 21.49 -12.25
CA GLU A 129 0.57 20.24 -12.98
C GLU A 129 -0.46 19.37 -12.28
N ILE A 130 -1.55 19.05 -12.98
CA ILE A 130 -2.55 18.07 -12.50
C ILE A 130 -2.12 16.70 -13.03
N ARG A 131 -1.91 15.77 -12.12
CA ARG A 131 -1.33 14.46 -12.38
C ARG A 131 -2.30 13.30 -12.23
N TYR A 132 -3.43 13.50 -11.51
CA TYR A 132 -4.48 12.48 -11.35
C TYR A 132 -5.83 13.10 -10.97
N LEU A 133 -6.90 12.36 -11.26
CA LEU A 133 -8.26 12.70 -10.83
C LEU A 133 -8.35 12.61 -9.30
N GLY A 134 -8.77 13.69 -8.65
CA GLY A 134 -8.83 13.75 -7.19
C GLY A 134 -7.55 14.31 -6.55
N GLN A 135 -6.56 14.79 -7.32
CA GLN A 135 -5.39 15.46 -6.75
C GLN A 135 -5.82 16.69 -5.95
N PRO A 136 -5.37 16.86 -4.69
CA PRO A 136 -5.66 18.03 -3.87
C PRO A 136 -5.14 19.32 -4.50
N LEU A 137 -6.04 20.26 -4.77
CA LEU A 137 -5.73 21.59 -5.34
C LEU A 137 -5.54 22.63 -4.22
N PHE A 138 -6.36 22.52 -3.19
CA PHE A 138 -6.33 23.41 -2.01
C PHE A 138 -6.95 22.68 -0.81
N ALA A 139 -6.70 23.18 0.39
CA ALA A 139 -7.30 22.71 1.63
C ALA A 139 -8.18 23.78 2.23
N VAL A 140 -9.43 23.45 2.58
CA VAL A 140 -10.36 24.32 3.29
C VAL A 140 -10.33 24.00 4.78
N ILE A 141 -10.15 25.00 5.60
CA ILE A 141 -10.20 24.92 7.05
C ILE A 141 -11.43 25.69 7.55
N ALA A 142 -12.32 25.04 8.29
CA ALA A 142 -13.58 25.60 8.74
C ALA A 142 -13.90 25.23 10.20
N GLU A 143 -14.90 25.89 10.76
CA GLU A 143 -15.37 25.69 12.14
C GLU A 143 -16.10 24.36 12.34
N SER A 144 -16.56 23.73 11.25
CA SER A 144 -17.18 22.40 11.27
C SER A 144 -16.73 21.56 10.08
N ARG A 145 -16.82 20.25 10.25
CA ARG A 145 -16.54 19.27 9.16
C ARG A 145 -17.45 19.48 7.95
N GLU A 146 -18.73 19.77 8.22
CA GLU A 146 -19.71 20.02 7.15
C GLU A 146 -19.36 21.27 6.35
N ALA A 147 -19.06 22.39 7.01
CA ALA A 147 -18.66 23.64 6.36
C ALA A 147 -17.39 23.44 5.51
N ALA A 148 -16.38 22.74 6.03
CA ALA A 148 -15.16 22.43 5.29
C ALA A 148 -15.45 21.63 4.01
N ARG A 149 -16.28 20.59 4.10
CA ARG A 149 -16.64 19.72 2.96
C ARG A 149 -17.47 20.44 1.92
N LEU A 150 -18.50 21.19 2.32
CA LEU A 150 -19.32 21.98 1.40
C LEU A 150 -18.50 23.00 0.62
N ALA A 151 -17.53 23.63 1.29
CA ALA A 151 -16.63 24.59 0.66
C ALA A 151 -15.61 23.89 -0.26
N ALA A 152 -15.03 22.77 0.14
CA ALA A 152 -14.10 21.99 -0.67
C ALA A 152 -14.76 21.41 -1.95
N ALA A 153 -16.04 21.05 -1.89
CA ALA A 153 -16.82 20.56 -3.03
C ALA A 153 -16.96 21.62 -4.17
N GLN A 154 -16.64 22.89 -3.91
CA GLN A 154 -16.62 23.94 -4.94
C GLN A 154 -15.38 23.90 -5.84
N ALA A 155 -14.47 22.96 -5.65
CA ALA A 155 -13.20 22.87 -6.36
C ALA A 155 -13.35 22.94 -7.90
N LYS A 156 -14.33 22.22 -8.45
CA LYS A 156 -14.60 22.25 -9.91
C LYS A 156 -14.97 23.64 -10.43
N ALA A 157 -15.69 24.43 -9.67
CA ALA A 157 -16.09 25.79 -10.05
C ALA A 157 -14.97 26.80 -9.83
N ALA A 158 -14.10 26.55 -8.85
CA ALA A 158 -13.00 27.42 -8.47
C ALA A 158 -11.76 27.27 -9.34
N ALA A 159 -11.51 26.08 -9.89
CA ALA A 159 -10.32 25.77 -10.63
C ALA A 159 -10.47 26.07 -12.13
N ASP A 160 -9.54 26.86 -12.65
CA ASP A 160 -9.37 27.08 -14.09
C ASP A 160 -8.32 26.08 -14.59
N ILE A 161 -8.74 25.10 -15.40
CA ILE A 161 -7.92 23.97 -15.79
C ILE A 161 -7.94 23.77 -17.29
N THR A 162 -6.75 23.60 -17.87
CA THR A 162 -6.57 23.09 -19.23
C THR A 162 -6.35 21.59 -19.15
N ALA A 163 -7.36 20.80 -19.52
CA ALA A 163 -7.29 19.33 -19.47
C ALA A 163 -6.50 18.78 -20.66
N GLU A 164 -5.78 17.68 -20.41
CA GLU A 164 -4.98 16.93 -21.39
C GLU A 164 -5.37 15.45 -21.39
N PRO A 165 -5.10 14.70 -22.48
CA PRO A 165 -5.35 13.25 -22.50
C PRO A 165 -4.54 12.53 -21.45
N PRO A 166 -5.20 11.69 -20.59
CA PRO A 166 -4.48 10.95 -19.55
C PRO A 166 -3.94 9.60 -20.02
N VAL A 167 -2.84 9.15 -19.43
CA VAL A 167 -2.34 7.77 -19.48
C VAL A 167 -2.87 7.04 -18.24
N LEU A 168 -3.67 5.97 -18.43
CA LEU A 168 -4.40 5.35 -17.33
C LEU A 168 -4.02 3.89 -17.07
N THR A 169 -3.38 3.22 -18.04
CA THR A 169 -3.05 1.79 -17.94
C THR A 169 -1.54 1.55 -17.94
N PRO A 170 -1.07 0.46 -17.31
CA PRO A 170 0.34 0.10 -17.37
C PRO A 170 0.83 -0.17 -18.80
N GLN A 171 -0.04 -0.75 -19.68
CA GLN A 171 0.29 -0.98 -21.07
C GLN A 171 0.58 0.33 -21.81
N GLN A 172 -0.32 1.31 -21.70
CA GLN A 172 -0.13 2.63 -22.32
C GLN A 172 1.17 3.29 -21.83
N ALA A 173 1.45 3.25 -20.53
CA ALA A 173 2.68 3.79 -19.98
C ALA A 173 3.92 3.08 -20.54
N HIS A 174 3.87 1.77 -20.70
CA HIS A 174 4.95 0.95 -21.26
C HIS A 174 5.19 1.25 -22.75
N GLU A 175 4.13 1.31 -23.55
CA GLU A 175 4.18 1.67 -24.97
C GLU A 175 4.79 3.06 -25.20
N LEU A 176 4.51 4.00 -24.29
CA LEU A 176 5.06 5.36 -24.32
C LEU A 176 6.46 5.48 -23.69
N GLY A 177 6.99 4.41 -23.08
CA GLY A 177 8.26 4.43 -22.36
C GLY A 177 8.25 5.32 -21.11
N GLN A 178 7.08 5.54 -20.48
CA GLN A 178 6.90 6.42 -19.33
C GLN A 178 6.95 5.65 -18.04
N TYR A 179 7.95 5.91 -17.22
CA TYR A 179 8.15 5.23 -15.93
C TYR A 179 8.45 6.26 -14.83
N VAL A 180 8.04 5.94 -13.58
CA VAL A 180 8.40 6.74 -12.40
C VAL A 180 9.77 6.38 -11.86
N LEU A 181 10.29 5.21 -12.21
CA LEU A 181 11.60 4.68 -11.80
C LEU A 181 12.30 4.02 -12.99
N PRO A 182 13.63 3.94 -12.99
CA PRO A 182 14.36 3.16 -13.99
C PRO A 182 13.89 1.70 -14.03
N PRO A 183 13.85 1.07 -15.21
CA PRO A 183 13.54 -0.36 -15.33
C PRO A 183 14.49 -1.21 -14.50
N MET A 184 13.95 -2.30 -13.95
CA MET A 184 14.70 -3.29 -13.18
C MET A 184 14.88 -4.57 -13.99
N HIS A 185 16.01 -5.24 -13.81
CA HIS A 185 16.29 -6.52 -14.44
C HIS A 185 16.89 -7.48 -13.43
N LEU A 186 16.32 -8.68 -13.35
CA LEU A 186 16.84 -9.79 -12.57
C LEU A 186 16.92 -11.02 -13.48
N ALA A 187 18.10 -11.61 -13.58
CA ALA A 187 18.31 -12.77 -14.42
C ALA A 187 19.13 -13.84 -13.71
N ARG A 188 18.85 -15.08 -14.07
CA ARG A 188 19.69 -16.24 -13.78
C ARG A 188 19.95 -17.01 -15.05
N SER A 189 21.15 -17.52 -15.20
CA SER A 189 21.49 -18.38 -16.30
C SER A 189 22.39 -19.52 -15.82
N THR A 190 22.08 -20.73 -16.22
CA THR A 190 22.91 -21.94 -16.01
C THR A 190 23.69 -22.29 -17.28
N ASN A 191 23.30 -21.70 -18.41
CA ASN A 191 23.87 -21.98 -19.74
C ASN A 191 24.32 -20.71 -20.46
N GLU A 192 25.30 -20.83 -21.35
CA GLU A 192 25.65 -19.76 -22.25
C GLU A 192 24.49 -19.44 -23.20
N GLY A 193 24.12 -18.16 -23.33
CA GLY A 193 22.94 -17.69 -24.07
C GLY A 193 21.66 -17.60 -23.26
N GLY A 194 21.66 -18.09 -21.99
CA GLY A 194 20.62 -17.86 -21.00
C GLY A 194 19.21 -18.28 -21.39
N ALA A 195 18.21 -17.59 -20.86
CA ALA A 195 16.80 -17.90 -21.04
C ALA A 195 16.39 -17.98 -22.54
N ARG A 196 16.89 -17.07 -23.37
CA ARG A 196 16.56 -17.04 -24.81
C ARG A 196 16.97 -18.33 -25.50
N ARG A 197 18.21 -18.76 -25.33
CA ARG A 197 18.70 -20.02 -25.92
C ARG A 197 17.94 -21.23 -25.38
N ALA A 198 17.71 -21.27 -24.08
CA ALA A 198 16.96 -22.37 -23.46
C ALA A 198 15.54 -22.48 -24.01
N MET A 199 14.87 -21.35 -24.30
CA MET A 199 13.56 -21.32 -24.94
C MET A 199 13.62 -21.75 -26.42
N ASP A 200 14.65 -21.30 -27.15
CA ASP A 200 14.81 -21.64 -28.59
C ASP A 200 15.10 -23.13 -28.81
N GLU A 201 15.79 -23.78 -27.88
CA GLU A 201 16.13 -25.22 -27.90
C GLU A 201 15.03 -26.09 -27.23
N ALA A 202 14.01 -25.53 -26.60
CA ALA A 202 12.95 -26.25 -25.89
C ALA A 202 12.02 -27.00 -26.84
N PRO A 203 11.54 -28.23 -26.50
CA PRO A 203 10.55 -28.95 -27.28
C PRO A 203 9.25 -28.18 -27.50
N HIS A 204 8.81 -27.42 -26.50
CA HIS A 204 7.60 -26.60 -26.54
C HIS A 204 7.90 -25.17 -26.18
N ARG A 205 7.14 -24.26 -26.78
CA ARG A 205 7.28 -22.82 -26.53
C ARG A 205 5.90 -22.16 -26.46
N LEU A 206 5.70 -21.34 -25.46
CA LEU A 206 4.47 -20.60 -25.21
C LEU A 206 4.78 -19.11 -25.03
N LYS A 207 4.05 -18.25 -25.73
CA LYS A 207 4.04 -16.81 -25.53
C LYS A 207 2.63 -16.34 -25.20
N SER A 208 2.48 -15.56 -24.13
CA SER A 208 1.17 -15.05 -23.71
C SER A 208 1.32 -13.75 -22.92
N SER A 209 0.18 -13.14 -22.61
CA SER A 209 0.05 -11.97 -21.77
C SER A 209 -1.21 -12.03 -20.93
N PHE A 210 -1.22 -11.37 -19.77
CA PHE A 210 -2.41 -11.23 -18.95
C PHE A 210 -2.32 -10.00 -18.04
N TYR A 211 -3.45 -9.63 -17.45
CA TYR A 211 -3.58 -8.49 -16.56
C TYR A 211 -4.18 -8.91 -15.23
N VAL A 212 -3.64 -8.35 -14.14
CA VAL A 212 -4.17 -8.52 -12.79
C VAL A 212 -4.53 -7.16 -12.22
N GLY A 213 -5.78 -6.99 -11.81
CA GLY A 213 -6.28 -5.77 -11.19
C GLY A 213 -5.65 -5.49 -9.83
N GLY A 214 -5.58 -4.22 -9.46
CA GLY A 214 -5.23 -3.80 -8.11
C GLY A 214 -6.35 -4.10 -7.11
N GLN A 215 -6.01 -4.02 -5.82
CA GLN A 215 -6.95 -4.24 -4.72
C GLN A 215 -6.90 -3.06 -3.77
N GLU A 216 -8.08 -2.66 -3.27
CA GLU A 216 -8.25 -1.65 -2.23
C GLU A 216 -7.97 -2.24 -0.85
N GLN A 217 -7.24 -1.52 0.03
CA GLN A 217 -6.96 -1.95 1.41
C GLN A 217 -8.23 -2.03 2.25
N PHE A 218 -9.15 -1.11 2.05
CA PHE A 218 -10.46 -1.04 2.70
C PHE A 218 -10.38 -1.13 4.23
N TYR A 219 -9.41 -0.42 4.83
CA TYR A 219 -9.30 -0.30 6.28
C TYR A 219 -10.55 0.38 6.86
N LEU A 220 -11.02 -0.04 8.04
CA LEU A 220 -12.25 0.51 8.65
C LEU A 220 -12.05 1.95 9.12
N GLU A 221 -10.97 2.23 9.85
CA GLU A 221 -10.56 3.60 10.17
C GLU A 221 -9.94 4.23 8.94
N GLY A 222 -10.54 5.30 8.39
CA GLY A 222 -10.02 6.06 7.24
C GLY A 222 -8.72 6.79 7.54
N GLN A 223 -8.26 7.59 6.60
CA GLN A 223 -7.13 8.50 6.81
C GLN A 223 -7.54 9.63 7.74
N ILE A 224 -6.84 9.76 8.88
CA ILE A 224 -7.15 10.76 9.91
C ILE A 224 -5.85 11.34 10.44
N SER A 225 -5.80 12.67 10.51
CA SER A 225 -4.72 13.43 11.11
C SER A 225 -5.30 14.53 11.99
N TYR A 226 -4.90 14.59 13.26
CA TYR A 226 -5.31 15.61 14.21
C TYR A 226 -4.07 16.31 14.77
N ALA A 227 -3.82 17.54 14.30
CA ALA A 227 -2.65 18.33 14.62
C ALA A 227 -2.97 19.39 15.67
N ILE A 228 -2.16 19.44 16.72
CA ILE A 228 -2.27 20.40 17.83
C ILE A 228 -0.99 21.24 17.87
N PRO A 229 -1.06 22.55 17.60
CA PRO A 229 0.12 23.41 17.66
C PRO A 229 0.61 23.54 19.10
N LYS A 230 1.92 23.63 19.28
CA LYS A 230 2.60 23.81 20.56
C LYS A 230 3.43 25.09 20.52
N GLU A 231 4.14 25.35 21.59
CA GLU A 231 5.09 26.47 21.69
C GLU A 231 6.22 26.35 20.67
N ASP A 232 6.83 27.46 20.30
CA ASP A 232 8.00 27.56 19.42
C ASP A 232 7.84 26.88 18.04
N GLY A 233 6.58 26.84 17.51
CA GLY A 233 6.28 26.24 16.22
C GLY A 233 6.27 24.71 16.21
N ALA A 234 6.35 24.07 17.37
CA ALA A 234 6.24 22.63 17.50
C ALA A 234 4.79 22.15 17.27
N VAL A 235 4.65 20.89 16.89
CA VAL A 235 3.35 20.25 16.62
C VAL A 235 3.28 18.88 17.30
N HIS A 236 2.14 18.61 17.96
CA HIS A 236 1.75 17.27 18.34
C HIS A 236 0.70 16.77 17.35
N LEU A 237 1.01 15.71 16.66
CA LEU A 237 0.20 15.12 15.61
C LEU A 237 -0.28 13.72 16.02
N TYR A 238 -1.58 13.54 16.18
CA TYR A 238 -2.20 12.23 16.18
C TYR A 238 -2.50 11.83 14.74
N CYS A 239 -1.94 10.70 14.28
CA CYS A 239 -2.08 10.26 12.90
C CYS A 239 -2.29 8.76 12.82
N SER A 240 -3.33 8.32 12.11
CA SER A 240 -3.53 6.91 11.81
C SER A 240 -2.53 6.49 10.74
N THR A 241 -1.39 5.94 11.16
CA THR A 241 -0.26 5.61 10.29
C THR A 241 0.47 4.35 10.76
N GLN A 242 1.01 3.59 9.79
CA GLN A 242 1.91 2.47 10.03
C GLN A 242 3.36 2.92 10.29
N HIS A 243 3.68 4.19 9.99
CA HIS A 243 5.04 4.71 9.99
C HIS A 243 5.14 6.09 10.68
N PRO A 244 5.00 6.17 12.04
CA PRO A 244 5.03 7.45 12.77
C PRO A 244 6.29 8.26 12.55
N SER A 245 7.46 7.62 12.46
CA SER A 245 8.74 8.32 12.21
C SER A 245 8.84 8.93 10.82
N GLU A 246 8.27 8.30 9.80
CA GLU A 246 8.17 8.88 8.45
C GLU A 246 7.28 10.13 8.47
N MET A 247 6.11 10.04 9.12
CA MET A 247 5.23 11.20 9.28
C MET A 247 5.93 12.36 10.01
N GLN A 248 6.75 12.06 11.01
CA GLN A 248 7.55 13.06 11.73
C GLN A 248 8.49 13.79 10.75
N HIS A 249 9.22 13.07 9.93
CA HIS A 249 10.18 13.66 8.99
C HIS A 249 9.48 14.48 7.90
N LEU A 250 8.42 13.93 7.28
CA LEU A 250 7.71 14.61 6.19
C LEU A 250 6.96 15.86 6.67
N VAL A 251 6.34 15.81 7.84
CA VAL A 251 5.70 16.97 8.45
C VAL A 251 6.73 18.04 8.81
N ALA A 252 7.88 17.66 9.37
CA ALA A 252 8.96 18.60 9.66
C ALA A 252 9.49 19.27 8.39
N HIS A 253 9.61 18.52 7.29
CA HIS A 253 10.02 19.01 5.99
C HIS A 253 8.99 19.99 5.39
N ALA A 254 7.70 19.67 5.46
CA ALA A 254 6.62 20.55 5.03
C ALA A 254 6.53 21.85 5.86
N LEU A 255 6.82 21.77 7.16
CA LEU A 255 6.84 22.93 8.05
C LEU A 255 8.15 23.74 7.99
N GLY A 256 9.22 23.18 7.43
CA GLY A 256 10.56 23.82 7.44
C GLY A 256 11.17 23.87 8.85
N VAL A 257 10.89 22.89 9.70
CA VAL A 257 11.38 22.82 11.08
C VAL A 257 12.25 21.56 11.30
N ALA A 258 12.95 21.51 12.43
CA ALA A 258 13.70 20.31 12.81
C ALA A 258 12.74 19.16 13.21
N SER A 259 13.11 17.90 12.93
CA SER A 259 12.25 16.74 13.20
C SER A 259 11.80 16.63 14.65
N HIS A 260 12.63 17.02 15.62
CA HIS A 260 12.26 17.00 17.04
C HIS A 260 11.16 18.00 17.44
N ALA A 261 10.85 18.98 16.59
CA ALA A 261 9.71 19.88 16.78
C ALA A 261 8.36 19.22 16.44
N VAL A 262 8.37 18.04 15.82
CA VAL A 262 7.17 17.29 15.47
C VAL A 262 7.09 16.03 16.33
N HIS A 263 6.04 15.91 17.12
CA HIS A 263 5.74 14.70 17.88
C HIS A 263 4.56 13.98 17.23
N VAL A 264 4.77 12.75 16.78
CA VAL A 264 3.72 11.92 16.14
C VAL A 264 3.29 10.80 17.06
N GLU A 265 1.99 10.70 17.30
CA GLU A 265 1.40 9.64 18.13
C GLU A 265 0.40 8.80 17.32
N CYS A 266 0.61 7.47 17.33
CA CYS A 266 -0.30 6.47 16.83
C CYS A 266 -0.34 5.29 17.80
N ARG A 267 -1.23 5.34 18.79
CA ARG A 267 -1.33 4.28 19.81
C ARG A 267 -1.85 2.98 19.25
N ARG A 268 -2.83 3.06 18.34
CA ARG A 268 -3.43 1.95 17.62
C ARG A 268 -4.06 2.44 16.34
N MET A 269 -4.31 1.53 15.44
CA MET A 269 -4.77 1.83 14.09
C MET A 269 -5.90 0.85 13.72
N GLY A 270 -6.99 1.36 13.16
CA GLY A 270 -8.16 0.59 12.72
C GLY A 270 -7.99 -0.07 11.36
N GLY A 271 -6.80 -0.64 11.12
CA GLY A 271 -6.36 -1.24 9.86
C GLY A 271 -5.48 -0.31 9.04
N GLY A 272 -4.56 -0.89 8.31
CA GLY A 272 -3.66 -0.18 7.39
C GLY A 272 -3.37 -1.03 6.16
N PHE A 273 -2.96 -2.28 6.38
CA PHE A 273 -2.69 -3.27 5.32
C PHE A 273 -1.69 -2.80 4.26
N GLY A 274 -0.85 -1.81 4.58
CA GLY A 274 0.06 -1.12 3.69
C GLY A 274 -0.44 0.25 3.20
N GLY A 275 -1.74 0.55 3.32
CA GLY A 275 -2.34 1.81 2.85
C GLY A 275 -2.07 3.02 3.74
N LYS A 276 -1.36 2.84 4.85
CA LYS A 276 -1.00 3.90 5.79
C LYS A 276 0.50 3.93 6.11
N GLU A 277 1.33 3.38 5.23
CA GLU A 277 2.79 3.49 5.35
C GLU A 277 3.26 4.90 4.92
N SER A 278 3.00 5.27 3.67
CA SER A 278 3.33 6.56 3.07
C SER A 278 2.10 7.46 2.87
N GLN A 279 0.96 6.89 2.50
CA GLN A 279 -0.24 7.63 2.07
C GLN A 279 -0.84 8.55 3.14
N SER A 280 -0.54 8.34 4.43
CA SER A 280 -0.96 9.22 5.52
C SER A 280 -0.23 10.58 5.49
N ALA A 281 0.88 10.70 4.78
CA ALA A 281 1.78 11.86 4.79
C ALA A 281 1.09 13.15 4.31
N LEU A 282 0.37 13.08 3.20
CA LEU A 282 -0.36 14.22 2.66
C LEU A 282 -1.27 14.85 3.71
N PHE A 283 -2.07 14.03 4.39
CA PHE A 283 -3.05 14.49 5.38
C PHE A 283 -2.39 14.99 6.65
N ALA A 284 -1.30 14.34 7.07
CA ALA A 284 -0.46 14.74 8.19
C ALA A 284 0.17 16.12 7.95
N CYS A 285 0.74 16.34 6.77
CA CYS A 285 1.34 17.61 6.38
C CYS A 285 0.31 18.74 6.32
N VAL A 286 -0.82 18.53 5.61
CA VAL A 286 -1.87 19.56 5.50
C VAL A 286 -2.44 19.96 6.86
N ALA A 287 -2.78 18.98 7.72
CA ALA A 287 -3.31 19.25 9.05
C ALA A 287 -2.31 20.01 9.91
N SER A 288 -1.03 19.65 9.86
CA SER A 288 0.04 20.29 10.65
C SER A 288 0.35 21.70 10.16
N VAL A 289 0.40 21.94 8.86
CA VAL A 289 0.57 23.30 8.27
C VAL A 289 -0.59 24.19 8.67
N ALA A 290 -1.83 23.70 8.54
CA ALA A 290 -3.02 24.45 8.94
C ALA A 290 -3.02 24.79 10.44
N ALA A 291 -2.71 23.81 11.29
CA ALA A 291 -2.68 23.99 12.75
C ALA A 291 -1.64 25.02 13.18
N THR A 292 -0.42 24.94 12.65
CA THR A 292 0.68 25.87 12.97
C THR A 292 0.35 27.28 12.50
N ARG A 293 -0.15 27.43 11.26
CA ARG A 293 -0.49 28.74 10.69
C ARG A 293 -1.62 29.44 11.44
N LEU A 294 -2.65 28.70 11.81
CA LEU A 294 -3.84 29.25 12.48
C LEU A 294 -3.71 29.27 14.01
N ARG A 295 -2.67 28.65 14.57
CA ARG A 295 -2.47 28.49 16.02
C ARG A 295 -3.67 27.89 16.75
N ARG A 296 -4.36 26.97 16.06
CA ARG A 296 -5.54 26.23 16.56
C ARG A 296 -5.40 24.75 16.20
N PRO A 297 -5.95 23.83 16.99
CA PRO A 297 -6.00 22.44 16.60
C PRO A 297 -6.77 22.26 15.29
N VAL A 298 -6.28 21.37 14.39
CA VAL A 298 -6.92 21.06 13.11
C VAL A 298 -7.04 19.57 12.97
N LYS A 299 -8.26 19.09 12.69
CA LYS A 299 -8.55 17.69 12.38
C LYS A 299 -8.92 17.54 10.90
N LEU A 300 -8.17 16.68 10.19
CA LEU A 300 -8.47 16.27 8.84
C LEU A 300 -8.87 14.79 8.88
N ARG A 301 -10.10 14.52 8.47
CA ARG A 301 -10.64 13.16 8.34
C ARG A 301 -11.29 13.03 6.98
N LEU A 302 -10.77 12.12 6.16
CA LEU A 302 -11.36 11.82 4.86
C LEU A 302 -12.69 11.07 5.01
N ASP A 303 -13.59 11.31 4.07
CA ASP A 303 -14.66 10.38 3.78
C ASP A 303 -14.15 9.20 2.97
N ARG A 304 -14.90 8.12 2.95
CA ARG A 304 -14.53 6.93 2.20
C ARG A 304 -14.42 7.19 0.69
N ASP A 305 -15.28 8.03 0.14
CA ASP A 305 -15.27 8.37 -1.28
C ASP A 305 -14.01 9.15 -1.66
N ASP A 306 -13.63 10.13 -0.82
CA ASP A 306 -12.40 10.90 -1.00
C ASP A 306 -11.16 10.03 -0.80
N ASP A 307 -11.18 9.14 0.20
CA ASP A 307 -10.11 8.18 0.46
C ASP A 307 -9.85 7.31 -0.78
N PHE A 308 -10.91 6.71 -1.36
CA PHE A 308 -10.81 5.92 -2.59
C PHE A 308 -10.30 6.71 -3.80
N MET A 309 -10.51 8.01 -3.83
CA MET A 309 -10.10 8.87 -4.94
C MET A 309 -8.65 9.35 -4.80
N ILE A 310 -8.21 9.66 -3.59
CA ILE A 310 -6.91 10.30 -3.33
C ILE A 310 -5.82 9.26 -3.09
N THR A 311 -6.11 8.21 -2.30
CA THR A 311 -5.09 7.27 -1.82
C THR A 311 -4.78 6.15 -2.81
N GLY A 312 -3.56 5.63 -2.73
CA GLY A 312 -3.08 4.54 -3.56
C GLY A 312 -3.55 3.17 -3.08
N ARG A 313 -3.47 2.20 -3.99
CA ARG A 313 -3.93 0.80 -3.82
C ARG A 313 -2.80 -0.17 -4.12
N ARG A 314 -3.11 -1.48 -4.03
CA ARG A 314 -2.24 -2.48 -4.63
C ARG A 314 -2.03 -2.17 -6.11
N HIS A 315 -0.78 -2.17 -6.57
CA HIS A 315 -0.43 -2.06 -7.98
C HIS A 315 -1.15 -3.13 -8.80
N CYS A 316 -1.89 -2.74 -9.83
CA CYS A 316 -2.24 -3.66 -10.89
C CYS A 316 -1.03 -3.92 -11.78
N PHE A 317 -0.97 -5.09 -12.37
CA PHE A 317 0.13 -5.52 -13.21
C PHE A 317 -0.36 -6.03 -14.55
N TRP A 318 0.38 -5.69 -15.60
CA TRP A 318 0.31 -6.32 -16.89
C TRP A 318 1.59 -7.11 -17.13
N TYR A 319 1.43 -8.33 -17.61
CA TYR A 319 2.50 -9.27 -17.84
C TYR A 319 2.55 -9.69 -19.29
N GLU A 320 3.75 -9.74 -19.86
CA GLU A 320 4.06 -10.43 -21.09
C GLU A 320 5.14 -11.46 -20.79
N TYR A 321 4.96 -12.68 -21.25
CA TYR A 321 5.92 -13.72 -21.00
C TYR A 321 6.08 -14.67 -22.19
N GLU A 322 7.25 -15.30 -22.23
CA GLU A 322 7.60 -16.36 -23.12
C GLU A 322 8.34 -17.45 -22.33
N VAL A 323 7.95 -18.71 -22.51
CA VAL A 323 8.53 -19.85 -21.81
C VAL A 323 8.79 -21.01 -22.74
N GLY A 324 9.93 -21.67 -22.55
CA GLY A 324 10.27 -22.95 -23.17
C GLY A 324 10.17 -24.07 -22.13
N TYR A 325 9.56 -25.22 -22.49
CA TYR A 325 9.34 -26.34 -21.59
C TYR A 325 9.41 -27.68 -22.30
N ASP A 326 9.60 -28.76 -21.51
CA ASP A 326 9.66 -30.16 -22.05
C ASP A 326 8.27 -30.83 -22.05
N ASP A 327 8.23 -32.10 -22.49
CA ASP A 327 7.00 -32.91 -22.56
C ASP A 327 6.36 -33.17 -21.17
N GLU A 328 7.14 -33.09 -20.09
CA GLU A 328 6.66 -33.20 -18.72
C GLU A 328 6.15 -31.87 -18.15
N GLY A 329 6.35 -30.76 -18.84
CA GLY A 329 6.01 -29.41 -18.41
C GLY A 329 7.06 -28.76 -17.52
N ARG A 330 8.29 -29.27 -17.52
CA ARG A 330 9.42 -28.64 -16.85
C ARG A 330 9.84 -27.39 -17.60
N ILE A 331 9.90 -26.26 -16.92
CA ILE A 331 10.40 -25.01 -17.49
C ILE A 331 11.90 -25.11 -17.71
N LEU A 332 12.34 -24.90 -18.94
CA LEU A 332 13.74 -24.91 -19.36
C LEU A 332 14.29 -23.47 -19.46
N GLY A 333 13.47 -22.53 -19.90
CA GLY A 333 13.81 -21.13 -19.96
C GLY A 333 12.55 -20.26 -19.89
N ALA A 334 12.66 -19.07 -19.31
CA ALA A 334 11.56 -18.12 -19.20
C ALA A 334 12.03 -16.68 -19.35
N GLU A 335 11.27 -15.87 -20.05
CA GLU A 335 11.41 -14.41 -20.11
C GLU A 335 10.08 -13.77 -19.76
N ILE A 336 10.08 -12.79 -18.84
CA ILE A 336 8.88 -12.08 -18.42
C ILE A 336 9.12 -10.59 -18.27
N SER A 337 8.17 -9.81 -18.78
CA SER A 337 8.02 -8.37 -18.48
C SER A 337 6.84 -8.17 -17.53
N MET A 338 7.11 -7.55 -16.40
CA MET A 338 6.13 -7.16 -15.38
C MET A 338 5.98 -5.65 -15.40
N VAL A 339 4.83 -5.13 -15.80
CA VAL A 339 4.56 -3.70 -15.87
C VAL A 339 3.52 -3.34 -14.83
N SER A 340 3.93 -2.63 -13.79
CA SER A 340 3.02 -2.12 -12.76
C SER A 340 2.45 -0.77 -13.16
N ARG A 341 1.22 -0.47 -12.75
CA ARG A 341 0.70 0.88 -12.71
C ARG A 341 1.20 1.54 -11.43
N ALA A 342 2.22 2.38 -11.52
CA ALA A 342 2.77 3.08 -10.36
C ALA A 342 1.87 4.25 -9.92
N GLY A 343 1.30 4.98 -10.85
CA GLY A 343 0.60 6.22 -10.58
C GLY A 343 1.43 7.42 -11.01
N HIS A 344 1.15 8.57 -10.42
CA HIS A 344 1.82 9.82 -10.80
C HIS A 344 3.20 10.02 -10.16
N SER A 345 3.45 9.37 -9.03
CA SER A 345 4.70 9.43 -8.24
C SER A 345 5.27 8.04 -7.96
N ALA A 346 6.50 7.96 -7.49
CA ALA A 346 7.17 6.69 -7.22
C ALA A 346 6.61 5.96 -6.00
N ASP A 347 6.28 6.68 -4.93
CA ASP A 347 5.86 6.11 -3.64
C ASP A 347 6.66 4.82 -3.30
N LEU A 348 6.00 3.70 -3.08
CA LEU A 348 6.61 2.39 -2.77
C LEU A 348 6.69 1.46 -3.99
N SER A 349 6.55 1.99 -5.22
CA SER A 349 6.55 1.17 -6.46
C SER A 349 7.86 0.43 -6.68
N GLY A 350 9.00 1.01 -6.31
CA GLY A 350 10.32 0.38 -6.44
C GLY A 350 10.45 -0.88 -5.59
N PRO A 351 10.29 -0.81 -4.27
CA PRO A 351 10.32 -1.97 -3.38
C PRO A 351 9.27 -3.04 -3.74
N VAL A 352 8.06 -2.63 -4.16
CA VAL A 352 7.00 -3.56 -4.62
C VAL A 352 7.45 -4.31 -5.88
N MET A 353 8.03 -3.63 -6.86
CA MET A 353 8.55 -4.26 -8.08
C MET A 353 9.73 -5.20 -7.76
N THR A 354 10.68 -4.77 -6.94
CA THR A 354 11.79 -5.61 -6.50
C THR A 354 11.29 -6.91 -5.87
N ARG A 355 10.30 -6.80 -4.98
CA ARG A 355 9.71 -7.97 -4.35
C ARG A 355 8.93 -8.85 -5.32
N ALA A 356 8.24 -8.28 -6.30
CA ALA A 356 7.57 -9.06 -7.34
C ALA A 356 8.56 -9.89 -8.15
N LEU A 357 9.69 -9.31 -8.56
CA LEU A 357 10.76 -10.03 -9.25
C LEU A 357 11.36 -11.16 -8.38
N CYS A 358 11.61 -10.90 -7.09
CA CYS A 358 12.15 -11.88 -6.15
C CYS A 358 11.15 -12.96 -5.69
N HIS A 359 9.86 -12.84 -6.05
CA HIS A 359 8.83 -13.83 -5.73
C HIS A 359 8.24 -14.48 -6.98
N PHE A 360 8.81 -14.19 -8.16
CA PHE A 360 8.37 -14.80 -9.40
C PHE A 360 8.62 -16.29 -9.42
N ASP A 361 9.75 -16.75 -8.90
CA ASP A 361 10.07 -18.17 -8.83
C ASP A 361 9.17 -18.96 -7.85
N ASN A 362 8.53 -18.29 -6.88
CA ASN A 362 7.66 -18.90 -5.87
C ASN A 362 8.30 -20.18 -5.27
N THR A 363 7.75 -21.36 -5.53
CA THR A 363 8.25 -22.66 -5.09
C THR A 363 9.03 -23.42 -6.20
N TYR A 364 9.28 -22.77 -7.34
CA TYR A 364 9.76 -23.41 -8.56
C TYR A 364 11.23 -23.05 -8.85
N TRP A 365 11.98 -24.09 -9.20
CA TRP A 365 13.34 -23.90 -9.68
C TRP A 365 13.33 -23.60 -11.18
N LEU A 366 13.76 -22.40 -11.54
CA LEU A 366 13.89 -21.93 -12.91
C LEU A 366 15.36 -21.91 -13.31
N PRO A 367 15.83 -22.77 -14.24
CA PRO A 367 17.25 -22.85 -14.59
C PRO A 367 17.75 -21.59 -15.27
N ASP A 368 17.04 -21.11 -16.28
CA ASP A 368 17.39 -19.96 -17.07
C ASP A 368 16.18 -19.02 -17.13
N VAL A 369 16.28 -17.83 -16.52
CA VAL A 369 15.18 -16.88 -16.43
C VAL A 369 15.68 -15.44 -16.56
N SER A 370 14.91 -14.63 -17.29
CA SER A 370 15.13 -13.20 -17.45
C SER A 370 13.84 -12.45 -17.11
N MET A 371 13.89 -11.62 -16.07
CA MET A 371 12.74 -10.90 -15.53
C MET A 371 12.95 -9.40 -15.63
N HIS A 372 12.03 -8.69 -16.26
CA HIS A 372 12.07 -7.25 -16.44
C HIS A 372 10.91 -6.61 -15.66
N GLY A 373 11.21 -5.62 -14.84
CA GLY A 373 10.25 -4.88 -14.03
C GLY A 373 10.15 -3.42 -14.45
N TYR A 374 8.93 -2.92 -14.67
CA TYR A 374 8.66 -1.56 -15.11
C TYR A 374 7.59 -0.92 -14.23
N SER A 375 7.90 0.24 -13.67
CA SER A 375 6.97 1.04 -12.86
C SER A 375 6.35 2.14 -13.72
N GLY A 376 5.24 1.80 -14.42
CA GLY A 376 4.59 2.68 -15.41
C GLY A 376 4.02 3.94 -14.77
N LYS A 377 4.44 5.12 -15.28
CA LYS A 377 3.89 6.41 -14.87
C LYS A 377 2.51 6.62 -15.50
N THR A 378 1.51 6.87 -14.67
CA THR A 378 0.12 7.05 -15.12
C THR A 378 -0.53 8.23 -14.43
N ASN A 379 -1.59 8.77 -15.04
CA ASN A 379 -2.39 9.85 -14.48
C ASN A 379 -3.45 9.31 -13.50
N THR A 380 -2.97 8.58 -12.51
CA THR A 380 -3.75 8.02 -11.41
C THR A 380 -3.06 8.34 -10.08
N GLN A 381 -3.76 8.21 -8.96
CA GLN A 381 -3.12 8.25 -7.65
C GLN A 381 -1.96 7.26 -7.57
N SER A 382 -0.94 7.56 -6.78
CA SER A 382 0.23 6.70 -6.63
C SER A 382 -0.12 5.42 -5.90
N ASN A 383 0.05 4.28 -6.59
CA ASN A 383 -0.15 2.99 -5.98
C ASN A 383 0.94 2.72 -4.94
N THR A 384 0.57 2.02 -3.89
CA THR A 384 1.38 1.88 -2.69
C THR A 384 1.44 0.45 -2.18
N ALA A 385 1.98 0.26 -0.99
CA ALA A 385 1.98 -1.01 -0.29
C ALA A 385 0.57 -1.57 -0.13
N PHE A 386 0.44 -2.86 -0.35
CA PHE A 386 -0.71 -3.65 0.06
C PHE A 386 -0.23 -5.04 0.46
N ARG A 387 -0.83 -5.59 1.50
CA ARG A 387 -0.52 -6.89 2.13
C ARG A 387 0.09 -7.91 1.17
N GLY A 388 1.36 -8.30 1.41
CA GLY A 388 2.19 -9.12 0.52
C GLY A 388 3.19 -8.33 -0.34
N PHE A 389 2.98 -7.00 -0.56
CA PHE A 389 3.98 -6.01 -1.01
C PHE A 389 4.79 -6.43 -2.25
N GLY A 390 4.12 -6.89 -3.31
CA GLY A 390 4.77 -7.39 -4.54
C GLY A 390 4.84 -8.92 -4.62
N GLY A 391 4.89 -9.63 -3.49
CA GLY A 391 4.89 -11.09 -3.47
C GLY A 391 3.70 -11.72 -4.20
N PRO A 392 2.44 -11.30 -3.94
CA PRO A 392 1.29 -11.82 -4.68
C PRO A 392 1.38 -11.61 -6.19
N GLN A 393 1.94 -10.47 -6.63
CA GLN A 393 2.06 -10.16 -8.06
C GLN A 393 3.14 -11.01 -8.74
N GLY A 394 4.25 -11.31 -8.05
CA GLY A 394 5.25 -12.25 -8.54
C GLY A 394 4.72 -13.68 -8.59
N ALA A 395 4.12 -14.15 -7.49
CA ALA A 395 3.60 -15.50 -7.39
C ALA A 395 2.50 -15.80 -8.42
N ILE A 396 1.51 -14.90 -8.61
CA ILE A 396 0.45 -15.12 -9.59
C ILE A 396 0.97 -15.20 -11.03
N ALA A 397 2.10 -14.55 -11.32
CA ALA A 397 2.69 -14.60 -12.64
C ALA A 397 3.18 -16.00 -12.99
N ILE A 398 3.96 -16.64 -12.13
CA ILE A 398 4.44 -17.98 -12.37
C ILE A 398 3.32 -19.02 -12.26
N GLU A 399 2.35 -18.84 -11.35
CA GLU A 399 1.21 -19.74 -11.24
C GLU A 399 0.34 -19.73 -12.52
N ASN A 400 0.15 -18.56 -13.14
CA ASN A 400 -0.52 -18.47 -14.43
C ASN A 400 0.25 -19.22 -15.54
N ILE A 401 1.59 -19.15 -15.53
CA ILE A 401 2.44 -19.87 -16.46
C ILE A 401 2.27 -21.40 -16.27
N MET A 402 2.36 -21.89 -15.01
CA MET A 402 2.20 -23.32 -14.71
C MET A 402 0.84 -23.87 -15.15
N GLU A 403 -0.25 -23.12 -14.87
CA GLU A 403 -1.60 -23.47 -15.32
C GLU A 403 -1.71 -23.50 -16.86
N THR A 404 -1.09 -22.54 -17.54
CA THR A 404 -1.17 -22.45 -18.99
C THR A 404 -0.38 -23.59 -19.66
N VAL A 405 0.83 -23.89 -19.17
CA VAL A 405 1.63 -25.04 -19.65
C VAL A 405 0.89 -26.35 -19.43
N ALA A 406 0.25 -26.54 -18.26
CA ALA A 406 -0.54 -27.73 -17.99
C ALA A 406 -1.71 -27.91 -18.97
N ARG A 407 -2.41 -26.83 -19.29
CA ARG A 407 -3.50 -26.85 -20.29
C ARG A 407 -2.99 -27.18 -21.69
N GLU A 408 -1.88 -26.60 -22.14
CA GLU A 408 -1.28 -26.85 -23.44
C GLU A 408 -0.85 -28.32 -23.60
N LEU A 409 -0.33 -28.93 -22.54
CA LEU A 409 0.08 -30.33 -22.52
C LEU A 409 -1.06 -31.32 -22.23
N GLY A 410 -2.25 -30.85 -21.84
CA GLY A 410 -3.36 -31.70 -21.38
C GLY A 410 -3.01 -32.49 -20.11
N ARG A 411 -2.14 -31.94 -19.24
CA ARG A 411 -1.69 -32.57 -17.99
C ARG A 411 -2.40 -31.96 -16.76
N ASP A 412 -2.39 -32.70 -15.67
CA ASP A 412 -2.78 -32.15 -14.38
C ASP A 412 -1.81 -31.04 -13.95
N ALA A 413 -2.36 -29.93 -13.49
CA ALA A 413 -1.56 -28.76 -13.12
C ALA A 413 -0.65 -29.03 -11.92
N LEU A 414 -1.04 -29.91 -10.99
CA LEU A 414 -0.20 -30.32 -9.87
C LEU A 414 1.01 -31.13 -10.34
N ASP A 415 0.86 -31.99 -11.35
CA ASP A 415 1.97 -32.76 -11.90
C ASP A 415 3.01 -31.84 -12.58
N VAL A 416 2.55 -30.81 -13.31
CA VAL A 416 3.44 -29.78 -13.88
C VAL A 416 4.14 -28.99 -12.77
N ARG A 417 3.46 -28.64 -11.68
CA ARG A 417 4.09 -27.97 -10.52
C ARG A 417 5.16 -28.85 -9.88
N ARG A 418 4.88 -30.14 -9.64
CA ARG A 418 5.80 -31.07 -9.00
C ARG A 418 7.14 -31.22 -9.72
N VAL A 419 7.15 -31.27 -11.05
CA VAL A 419 8.39 -31.41 -11.83
C VAL A 419 9.25 -30.15 -11.78
N ASN A 420 8.65 -29.02 -11.42
CA ASN A 420 9.31 -27.72 -11.31
C ASN A 420 9.74 -27.35 -9.88
N PHE A 421 9.27 -28.03 -8.84
CA PHE A 421 9.62 -27.66 -7.44
C PHE A 421 11.11 -27.56 -7.20
N TYR A 422 11.50 -26.66 -6.32
CA TYR A 422 12.84 -26.64 -5.73
C TYR A 422 13.19 -28.00 -5.13
N GLY A 423 14.41 -28.46 -5.36
CA GLY A 423 14.95 -29.66 -4.71
C GLY A 423 15.47 -29.36 -3.29
N LYS A 424 15.85 -30.40 -2.55
CA LYS A 424 16.41 -30.27 -1.20
C LYS A 424 17.91 -29.98 -1.22
N THR A 425 18.67 -30.62 -2.11
CA THR A 425 20.14 -30.53 -2.19
C THR A 425 20.64 -30.07 -3.56
N GLU A 426 19.84 -30.27 -4.59
CA GLU A 426 20.08 -29.85 -5.97
C GLU A 426 18.90 -29.01 -6.44
N ARG A 427 19.09 -28.15 -7.43
CA ARG A 427 18.00 -27.28 -7.92
C ARG A 427 17.38 -26.47 -6.77
N ASN A 428 18.20 -25.95 -5.86
CA ASN A 428 17.80 -25.29 -4.63
C ASN A 428 18.38 -23.88 -4.47
N VAL A 429 18.72 -23.22 -5.59
CA VAL A 429 19.20 -21.83 -5.58
C VAL A 429 18.23 -20.96 -6.35
N THR A 430 17.81 -19.87 -5.74
CA THR A 430 16.86 -18.89 -6.33
C THR A 430 17.52 -18.07 -7.45
N PRO A 431 16.74 -17.37 -8.32
CA PRO A 431 17.29 -16.46 -9.32
C PRO A 431 18.15 -15.33 -8.75
N TYR A 432 17.95 -14.95 -7.50
CA TYR A 432 18.73 -13.94 -6.76
C TYR A 432 19.83 -14.58 -5.86
N SER A 433 20.25 -15.81 -6.18
CA SER A 433 21.39 -16.52 -5.58
C SER A 433 21.25 -16.94 -4.11
N GLN A 434 20.03 -17.01 -3.58
CA GLN A 434 19.77 -17.55 -2.25
C GLN A 434 19.63 -19.08 -2.30
N VAL A 435 20.31 -19.78 -1.40
CA VAL A 435 20.11 -21.21 -1.20
C VAL A 435 18.81 -21.44 -0.44
N VAL A 436 17.91 -22.25 -1.00
CA VAL A 436 16.69 -22.69 -0.33
C VAL A 436 17.07 -23.80 0.64
N ALA A 437 17.06 -23.49 1.94
CA ALA A 437 17.26 -24.44 3.02
C ALA A 437 15.90 -24.91 3.56
N ASP A 438 15.89 -26.06 4.23
CA ASP A 438 14.71 -26.61 4.92
C ASP A 438 13.45 -26.71 4.05
N ASN A 439 13.63 -27.08 2.76
CA ASN A 439 12.54 -27.23 1.82
C ASN A 439 11.65 -28.43 2.17
N VAL A 440 10.40 -28.13 2.55
CA VAL A 440 9.38 -29.11 2.96
C VAL A 440 8.21 -29.20 1.96
N ILE A 441 8.32 -28.57 0.78
CA ILE A 441 7.22 -28.50 -0.20
C ILE A 441 6.75 -29.89 -0.65
N HIS A 442 7.69 -30.83 -0.79
CA HIS A 442 7.38 -32.19 -1.25
C HIS A 442 6.53 -32.95 -0.24
N GLU A 443 6.83 -32.80 1.04
CA GLU A 443 6.08 -33.38 2.16
C GLU A 443 4.68 -32.78 2.26
N LEU A 444 4.58 -31.44 2.25
CA LEU A 444 3.32 -30.73 2.35
C LEU A 444 2.35 -31.05 1.21
N VAL A 445 2.87 -31.26 0.01
CA VAL A 445 2.02 -31.62 -1.17
C VAL A 445 1.64 -33.09 -1.15
N ALA A 446 2.36 -33.95 -0.43
CA ALA A 446 2.06 -35.36 -0.30
C ALA A 446 0.97 -35.64 0.76
N GLU A 447 0.81 -34.77 1.78
CA GLU A 447 -0.26 -34.82 2.79
C GLU A 447 -1.59 -34.31 2.24
#